data_abe0ffa8b83eeed1a24c0368bc7cf8c3
#
_entry.id   abe0ffa8b83eeed1a24c0368bc7cf8c3
#
_cell.length_a   1.000
_cell.length_b   1.000
_cell.length_c   1.000
_cell.angle_alpha   90.00
_cell.angle_beta   90.00
_cell.angle_gamma   90.00
#
_symmetry.space_group_name_H-M   'P 1'
#
loop_
_entity.id
_entity.type
_entity.pdbx_description
1 polymer ?
#
loop_
_entity_poly.entity_id
_entity_poly.type
_entity_poly.pdbx_seq_one_letter_code
_entity_poly.pdbx_strand_id
1 'polypeptide(L)'
;MVLGVALFAALAVWMVLGVRDAARMSDEAGLRLAQEAIERAVISCYSLEGVYPATFEDLKAKSELDIDEEKYIVIYEIFASNIRPSVTVLERQVEVP
;
A
#
# COMPACT_ATOMS: atom_id res chain seq x y z
N MET A 1 -24.35 30.71 26.18
CA MET A 1 -24.84 29.67 25.29
C MET A 1 -24.34 29.78 23.87
N VAL A 2 -24.43 30.95 23.24
CA VAL A 2 -23.96 31.16 21.87
C VAL A 2 -22.46 30.95 21.71
N LEU A 3 -21.66 31.36 22.69
CA LEU A 3 -20.21 31.15 22.71
C LEU A 3 -19.82 29.68 22.77
N GLY A 4 -20.56 28.89 23.56
CA GLY A 4 -20.30 27.44 23.66
C GLY A 4 -20.60 26.70 22.35
N VAL A 5 -21.69 27.06 21.70
CA VAL A 5 -22.05 26.46 20.40
C VAL A 5 -21.06 26.83 19.30
N ALA A 6 -20.63 28.09 19.26
CA ALA A 6 -19.64 28.55 18.30
C ALA A 6 -18.30 27.86 18.49
N LEU A 7 -17.87 27.69 19.73
CA LEU A 7 -16.63 26.96 20.05
C LEU A 7 -16.70 25.50 19.64
N PHE A 8 -17.81 24.86 19.92
CA PHE A 8 -18.05 23.45 19.56
C PHE A 8 -18.04 23.27 18.04
N ALA A 9 -18.71 24.16 17.30
CA ALA A 9 -18.72 24.12 15.85
C ALA A 9 -17.33 24.32 15.25
N ALA A 10 -16.52 25.23 15.81
CA ALA A 10 -15.16 25.46 15.36
C ALA A 10 -14.28 24.22 15.59
N LEU A 11 -14.42 23.57 16.73
CA LEU A 11 -13.69 22.34 17.03
C LEU A 11 -14.09 21.20 16.09
N ALA A 12 -15.38 21.07 15.79
CA ALA A 12 -15.86 20.04 14.87
C ALA A 12 -15.32 20.25 13.45
N VAL A 13 -15.31 21.47 12.96
CA VAL A 13 -14.74 21.81 11.65
C VAL A 13 -13.25 21.50 11.62
N TRP A 14 -12.53 21.86 12.65
CA TRP A 14 -11.10 21.61 12.76
C TRP A 14 -10.79 20.12 12.75
N MET A 15 -11.58 19.32 13.44
CA MET A 15 -11.45 17.89 13.50
C MET A 15 -11.67 17.24 12.12
N VAL A 16 -12.69 17.68 11.40
CA VAL A 16 -12.98 17.18 10.04
C VAL A 16 -11.83 17.50 9.08
N LEU A 17 -11.28 18.70 9.13
CA LEU A 17 -10.15 19.08 8.29
C LEU A 17 -8.89 18.27 8.63
N GLY A 18 -8.64 18.03 9.92
CA GLY A 18 -7.53 17.19 10.36
C GLY A 18 -7.66 15.75 9.89
N VAL A 19 -8.86 15.18 9.90
CA VAL A 19 -9.11 13.81 9.43
C VAL A 19 -8.86 13.70 7.92
N ARG A 20 -9.22 14.70 7.14
CA ARG A 20 -8.96 14.68 5.69
C ARG A 20 -7.47 14.65 5.37
N ASP A 21 -6.67 15.45 6.06
CA ASP A 21 -5.23 15.45 5.88
C ASP A 21 -4.61 14.13 6.31
N ALA A 22 -5.07 13.55 7.42
CA ALA A 22 -4.62 12.25 7.89
C ALA A 22 -4.97 11.13 6.89
N ALA A 23 -6.15 11.20 6.24
CA ALA A 23 -6.56 10.22 5.23
C ALA A 23 -5.63 10.25 4.01
N ARG A 24 -5.21 11.42 3.54
CA ARG A 24 -4.25 11.54 2.43
C ARG A 24 -2.90 10.95 2.78
N MET A 25 -2.37 11.26 3.96
CA MET A 25 -1.11 10.69 4.44
C MET A 25 -1.20 9.18 4.59
N SER A 26 -2.37 8.67 5.02
CA SER A 26 -2.63 7.25 5.14
C SER A 26 -2.57 6.53 3.80
N ASP A 27 -3.09 7.13 2.72
CA ASP A 27 -3.07 6.53 1.38
C ASP A 27 -1.65 6.43 0.83
N GLU A 28 -0.84 7.48 0.97
CA GLU A 28 0.57 7.46 0.56
C GLU A 28 1.39 6.49 1.41
N ALA A 29 1.16 6.48 2.71
CA ALA A 29 1.81 5.54 3.61
C ALA A 29 1.41 4.09 3.31
N GLY A 30 0.15 3.86 2.97
CA GLY A 30 -0.35 2.55 2.57
C GLY A 30 0.33 2.03 1.31
N LEU A 31 0.52 2.88 0.31
CA LEU A 31 1.23 2.53 -0.92
C LEU A 31 2.68 2.14 -0.63
N ARG A 32 3.37 2.92 0.17
CA ARG A 32 4.75 2.64 0.57
C ARG A 32 4.86 1.34 1.36
N LEU A 33 3.95 1.12 2.29
CA LEU A 33 3.92 -0.10 3.09
C LEU A 33 3.67 -1.34 2.23
N ALA A 34 2.78 -1.23 1.24
CA ALA A 34 2.51 -2.31 0.31
C ALA A 34 3.76 -2.65 -0.50
N GLN A 35 4.46 -1.66 -1.02
CA GLN A 35 5.69 -1.87 -1.78
C GLN A 35 6.79 -2.49 -0.91
N GLU A 36 6.98 -1.99 0.30
CA GLU A 36 7.96 -2.55 1.24
C GLU A 36 7.63 -3.98 1.64
N ALA A 37 6.35 -4.28 1.84
CA ALA A 37 5.91 -5.63 2.17
C ALA A 37 6.21 -6.61 1.04
N ILE A 38 5.96 -6.22 -0.21
CA ILE A 38 6.26 -7.05 -1.37
C ILE A 38 7.77 -7.27 -1.51
N GLU A 39 8.57 -6.23 -1.34
CA GLU A 39 10.03 -6.34 -1.41
C GLU A 39 10.58 -7.24 -0.33
N ARG A 40 10.08 -7.15 0.90
CA ARG A 40 10.46 -8.05 1.99
C ARG A 40 10.07 -9.49 1.70
N ALA A 41 8.90 -9.71 1.14
CA ALA A 41 8.43 -11.04 0.78
C ALA A 41 9.32 -11.67 -0.31
N VAL A 42 9.74 -10.88 -1.29
CA VAL A 42 10.67 -11.30 -2.35
C VAL A 42 12.01 -11.75 -1.75
N ILE A 43 12.57 -10.97 -0.87
CA ILE A 43 13.85 -11.28 -0.22
C ILE A 43 13.72 -12.52 0.67
N SER A 44 12.62 -12.63 1.40
CA SER A 44 12.34 -13.79 2.24
C SER A 44 12.25 -15.08 1.43
N CYS A 45 11.55 -15.05 0.30
CA CYS A 45 11.46 -16.21 -0.58
C CYS A 45 12.82 -16.61 -1.13
N TYR A 46 13.63 -15.66 -1.53
CA TYR A 46 14.98 -15.94 -2.01
C TYR A 46 15.85 -16.56 -0.90
N SER A 47 15.74 -16.08 0.32
CA SER A 47 16.48 -16.61 1.47
C SER A 47 16.11 -18.05 1.77
N LEU A 48 14.85 -18.42 1.58
CA LEU A 48 14.37 -19.76 1.88
C LEU A 48 14.57 -20.75 0.73
N GLU A 49 14.41 -20.31 -0.50
CA GLU A 49 14.40 -21.18 -1.67
C GLU A 49 15.63 -21.05 -2.57
N GLY A 50 16.39 -19.97 -2.42
CA GLY A 50 17.57 -19.71 -3.26
C GLY A 50 17.25 -19.18 -4.65
N VAL A 51 15.97 -18.95 -4.96
CA VAL A 51 15.50 -18.37 -6.22
C VAL A 51 14.37 -17.39 -5.92
N TYR A 52 14.20 -16.42 -6.81
CA TYR A 52 13.08 -15.50 -6.72
C TYR A 52 11.82 -16.10 -7.33
N PRO A 53 10.62 -15.80 -6.80
CA PRO A 53 9.36 -16.26 -7.39
C PRO A 53 9.20 -15.77 -8.83
N ALA A 54 8.67 -16.62 -9.69
CA ALA A 54 8.49 -16.31 -11.10
C ALA A 54 7.35 -15.32 -11.36
N THR A 55 6.32 -15.35 -10.53
CA THR A 55 5.14 -14.49 -10.66
C THR A 55 4.76 -13.89 -9.32
N PHE A 56 3.96 -12.84 -9.36
CA PHE A 56 3.43 -12.23 -8.14
C PHE A 56 2.48 -13.20 -7.39
N GLU A 57 1.71 -13.97 -8.13
CA GLU A 57 0.83 -14.97 -7.53
C GLU A 57 1.62 -16.06 -6.80
N ASP A 58 2.74 -16.47 -7.37
CA ASP A 58 3.65 -17.42 -6.75
C ASP A 58 4.24 -16.83 -5.45
N LEU A 59 4.61 -15.55 -5.47
CA LEU A 59 5.09 -14.84 -4.30
C LEU A 59 4.03 -14.79 -3.20
N LYS A 60 2.78 -14.49 -3.54
CA LYS A 60 1.69 -14.44 -2.57
C LYS A 60 1.44 -15.81 -1.93
N ALA A 61 1.49 -16.86 -2.73
CA ALA A 61 1.27 -18.22 -2.22
C ALA A 61 2.37 -18.67 -1.26
N LYS A 62 3.63 -18.33 -1.56
CA LYS A 62 4.79 -18.77 -0.77
C LYS A 62 5.00 -17.93 0.49
N SER A 63 4.67 -16.65 0.47
CA SER A 63 4.94 -15.74 1.57
C SER A 63 3.72 -15.35 2.39
N GLU A 64 2.55 -15.86 2.04
CA GLU A 64 1.27 -15.48 2.66
C GLU A 64 1.04 -13.97 2.62
N LEU A 65 1.52 -13.33 1.57
CA LEU A 65 1.41 -11.89 1.39
C LEU A 65 -0.03 -11.50 1.06
N ASP A 66 -0.58 -10.60 1.85
CA ASP A 66 -1.93 -10.09 1.62
C ASP A 66 -1.85 -8.63 1.17
N ILE A 67 -2.14 -8.41 -0.10
CA ILE A 67 -2.18 -7.08 -0.71
C ILE A 67 -3.57 -6.87 -1.30
N ASP A 68 -4.13 -5.69 -1.04
CA ASP A 68 -5.42 -5.31 -1.59
C ASP A 68 -5.27 -4.96 -3.08
N GLU A 69 -5.47 -5.92 -3.94
CA GLU A 69 -5.34 -5.76 -5.39
C GLU A 69 -6.46 -4.93 -6.00
N GLU A 70 -7.55 -4.72 -5.27
CA GLU A 70 -8.60 -3.80 -5.70
C GLU A 70 -8.16 -2.35 -5.58
N LYS A 71 -7.32 -2.06 -4.59
CA LYS A 71 -6.82 -0.71 -4.33
C LYS A 71 -5.49 -0.44 -5.03
N TYR A 72 -4.64 -1.45 -5.15
CA TYR A 72 -3.29 -1.31 -5.71
C TYR A 72 -3.10 -2.18 -6.94
N ILE A 73 -2.34 -1.66 -7.91
CA ILE A 73 -1.88 -2.41 -9.06
C ILE A 73 -0.42 -2.76 -8.83
N VAL A 74 -0.11 -4.05 -8.84
CA VAL A 74 1.25 -4.53 -8.66
C VAL A 74 1.83 -4.98 -9.99
N ILE A 75 2.95 -4.37 -10.39
CA ILE A 75 3.69 -4.74 -11.57
C ILE A 75 4.93 -5.51 -11.11
N TYR A 76 4.96 -6.79 -11.41
CA TYR A 76 6.03 -7.69 -11.02
C TYR A 76 6.70 -8.24 -12.27
N GLU A 77 7.98 -7.87 -12.45
CA GLU A 77 8.76 -8.31 -13.60
C GLU A 77 10.02 -9.03 -13.14
N ILE A 78 10.21 -10.25 -13.60
CA ILE A 78 11.39 -11.04 -13.32
C ILE A 78 12.12 -11.34 -14.62
N PHE A 79 13.44 -11.12 -14.62
CA PHE A 79 14.29 -11.40 -15.79
C PHE A 79 14.97 -12.76 -15.68
N ALA A 80 15.33 -13.17 -14.48
CA ALA A 80 15.94 -14.46 -14.20
C ALA A 80 15.70 -14.83 -12.75
N SER A 81 15.74 -16.13 -12.43
CA SER A 81 15.47 -16.62 -11.08
C SER A 81 16.53 -16.20 -10.05
N ASN A 82 17.71 -15.77 -10.49
CA ASN A 82 18.79 -15.30 -9.63
C ASN A 82 18.97 -13.78 -9.67
N ILE A 83 18.11 -13.06 -10.36
CA ILE A 83 18.14 -11.60 -10.44
C ILE A 83 16.90 -11.05 -9.74
N ARG A 84 17.12 -10.07 -8.87
CA ARG A 84 16.03 -9.45 -8.11
C ARG A 84 14.96 -8.90 -9.06
N PRO A 85 13.69 -9.28 -8.87
CA PRO A 85 12.62 -8.79 -9.72
C PRO A 85 12.35 -7.31 -9.50
N SER A 86 11.87 -6.65 -10.51
CA SER A 86 11.40 -5.26 -10.42
C SER A 86 9.96 -5.26 -9.94
N VAL A 87 9.70 -4.59 -8.84
CA VAL A 87 8.37 -4.48 -8.24
C VAL A 87 7.95 -3.01 -8.23
N THR A 88 6.82 -2.73 -8.85
CA THR A 88 6.23 -1.39 -8.84
C THR A 88 4.79 -1.51 -8.37
N VAL A 89 4.43 -0.72 -7.36
CA VAL A 89 3.07 -0.67 -6.84
C VAL A 89 2.48 0.69 -7.16
N LEU A 90 1.34 0.68 -7.83
CA LEU A 90 0.62 1.88 -8.21
C LEU A 90 -0.75 1.87 -7.54
N GLU A 91 -1.21 3.05 -7.17
CA GLU A 91 -2.57 3.19 -6.66
C GLU A 91 -3.55 3.12 -7.82
N ARG A 92 -4.56 2.25 -7.70
CA ARG A 92 -5.60 2.14 -8.71
C ARG A 92 -6.54 3.32 -8.59
N GLN A 93 -6.42 4.24 -9.52
CA GLN A 93 -7.35 5.37 -9.59
C GLN A 93 -8.59 4.93 -10.33
N VAL A 94 -9.72 4.98 -9.64
CA VAL A 94 -11.00 4.82 -10.29
C VAL A 94 -11.34 6.18 -10.90
N GLU A 95 -11.07 6.35 -12.18
CA GLU A 95 -11.56 7.50 -12.89
C GLU A 95 -13.05 7.35 -13.05
N VAL A 96 -13.76 8.21 -12.34
CA VAL A 96 -15.19 8.37 -12.57
C VAL A 96 -15.32 9.38 -13.70
N PRO A 97 -15.79 8.96 -14.87
CA PRO A 97 -16.00 9.89 -15.97
C PRO A 97 -17.11 10.90 -15.65
#